data_091184aca29ac6a7e0d95e37611ff2de
#
_entry.id   091184aca29ac6a7e0d95e37611ff2de
#
_cell.length_a   1.000
_cell.length_b   1.000
_cell.length_c   1.000
_cell.angle_alpha   90.00
_cell.angle_beta   90.00
_cell.angle_gamma   90.00
#
_symmetry.space_group_name_H-M   'P 1'
#
loop_
_entity.id
_entity.type
_entity.pdbx_description
1 polymer ?
#
loop_
_entity_poly.entity_id
_entity_poly.type
_entity_poly.pdbx_seq_one_letter_code
_entity_poly.pdbx_strand_id
1 'polypeptide(L)'
;MPLRLQNKLALVTAAGQGIGRAIAEMFASEGARVIATDLDDKKLEGLKSLKRRKLDVRSTASVDSFAHEIATELGALDVLVNCAGYVHQGSVLDCSEHDWDFSFDLNVKSMHRTIKAFVPDMLGKQAGSIVNISSAVSSIRGVPDRYVYGATKAAVIGLTKAVAADFIKKGIRANAICPGTIESPSLEERIKDRSRATGKSLAEVEKAFVERQPMGRLGHAEEVAALAAFLASDEASYITGQAHLVDGGMAL
;
A
#
# COMPACT_ATOMS: atom_id res chain seq x y z
N MET A 1 -17.92 -11.79 16.87
CA MET A 1 -16.50 -12.13 17.04
C MET A 1 -15.80 -10.95 17.66
N PRO A 2 -14.75 -11.14 18.45
CA PRO A 2 -13.97 -9.99 18.91
C PRO A 2 -13.37 -9.23 17.72
N LEU A 3 -13.22 -7.91 17.85
CA LEU A 3 -12.62 -7.07 16.81
C LEU A 3 -11.13 -7.40 16.68
N ARG A 4 -10.66 -7.71 15.47
CA ARG A 4 -9.30 -8.23 15.21
C ARG A 4 -8.18 -7.24 15.53
N LEU A 5 -8.48 -5.94 15.49
CA LEU A 5 -7.52 -4.85 15.71
C LEU A 5 -7.89 -4.00 16.94
N GLN A 6 -8.63 -4.56 17.90
CA GLN A 6 -9.08 -3.83 19.08
C GLN A 6 -7.93 -3.09 19.75
N ASN A 7 -8.09 -1.76 19.88
CA ASN A 7 -7.15 -0.83 20.51
C ASN A 7 -5.77 -0.69 19.83
N LYS A 8 -5.48 -1.38 18.72
CA LYS A 8 -4.23 -1.21 17.98
C LYS A 8 -4.15 0.19 17.36
N LEU A 9 -3.01 0.85 17.51
CA LEU A 9 -2.72 2.13 16.85
C LEU A 9 -2.15 1.86 15.46
N ALA A 10 -2.85 2.27 14.41
CA ALA A 10 -2.50 1.98 13.03
C ALA A 10 -2.32 3.27 12.21
N LEU A 11 -1.24 3.36 11.44
CA LEU A 11 -1.02 4.38 10.43
C LEU A 11 -1.26 3.80 9.04
N VAL A 12 -2.06 4.49 8.23
CA VAL A 12 -2.29 4.16 6.81
C VAL A 12 -1.92 5.36 5.94
N THR A 13 -0.94 5.18 5.06
CA THR A 13 -0.53 6.22 4.11
C THR A 13 -1.36 6.18 2.83
N ALA A 14 -1.54 7.33 2.15
CA ALA A 14 -2.40 7.48 0.97
C ALA A 14 -3.81 6.93 1.19
N ALA A 15 -4.41 7.27 2.33
CA ALA A 15 -5.73 6.79 2.76
C ALA A 15 -6.89 7.62 2.20
N GLY A 16 -6.64 8.56 1.30
CA GLY A 16 -7.68 9.43 0.76
C GLY A 16 -8.61 8.74 -0.23
N GLN A 17 -8.17 7.65 -0.88
CA GLN A 17 -8.97 6.94 -1.88
C GLN A 17 -8.50 5.47 -2.07
N GLY A 18 -9.29 4.67 -2.81
CA GLY A 18 -8.94 3.33 -3.24
C GLY A 18 -8.53 2.40 -2.10
N ILE A 19 -7.47 1.62 -2.31
CA ILE A 19 -7.00 0.59 -1.36
C ILE A 19 -6.68 1.19 0.02
N GLY A 20 -5.98 2.34 0.08
CA GLY A 20 -5.61 2.96 1.35
C GLY A 20 -6.83 3.39 2.16
N ARG A 21 -7.86 3.93 1.51
CA ARG A 21 -9.12 4.30 2.14
C ARG A 21 -9.86 3.08 2.68
N ALA A 22 -10.01 2.05 1.87
CA ALA A 22 -10.67 0.81 2.28
C ALA A 22 -9.94 0.13 3.46
N ILE A 23 -8.60 0.15 3.49
CA ILE A 23 -7.82 -0.36 4.63
C ILE A 23 -8.10 0.48 5.88
N ALA A 24 -8.08 1.80 5.78
CA ALA A 24 -8.32 2.67 6.94
C ALA A 24 -9.72 2.46 7.52
N GLU A 25 -10.74 2.37 6.67
CA GLU A 25 -12.13 2.09 7.06
C GLU A 25 -12.30 0.69 7.67
N MET A 26 -11.71 -0.34 7.05
CA MET A 26 -11.71 -1.70 7.57
C MET A 26 -11.04 -1.77 8.95
N PHE A 27 -9.87 -1.15 9.11
CA PHE A 27 -9.16 -1.15 10.40
C PHE A 27 -9.97 -0.49 11.50
N ALA A 28 -10.63 0.65 11.19
CA ALA A 28 -11.52 1.32 12.15
C ALA A 28 -12.71 0.43 12.52
N SER A 29 -13.32 -0.28 11.57
CA SER A 29 -14.44 -1.20 11.85
C SER A 29 -14.01 -2.41 12.68
N GLU A 30 -12.72 -2.78 12.61
CA GLU A 30 -12.09 -3.84 13.39
C GLU A 30 -11.52 -3.35 14.74
N GLY A 31 -11.86 -2.14 15.15
CA GLY A 31 -11.55 -1.58 16.48
C GLY A 31 -10.18 -0.90 16.59
N ALA A 32 -9.46 -0.67 15.50
CA ALA A 32 -8.21 0.06 15.54
C ALA A 32 -8.41 1.58 15.76
N ARG A 33 -7.45 2.21 16.42
CA ARG A 33 -7.24 3.65 16.45
C ARG A 33 -6.46 4.05 15.20
N VAL A 34 -7.17 4.46 14.14
CA VAL A 34 -6.55 4.71 12.84
C VAL A 34 -6.10 6.15 12.68
N ILE A 35 -4.88 6.32 12.19
CA ILE A 35 -4.33 7.56 11.65
C ILE A 35 -4.31 7.42 10.13
N ALA A 36 -5.21 8.11 9.45
CA ALA A 36 -5.28 8.14 8.00
C ALA A 36 -4.51 9.35 7.46
N THR A 37 -3.58 9.13 6.54
CA THR A 37 -2.79 10.22 5.95
C THR A 37 -2.88 10.23 4.43
N ASP A 38 -2.82 11.43 3.86
CA ASP A 38 -2.71 11.67 2.42
C ASP A 38 -1.91 12.95 2.17
N LEU A 39 -1.39 13.12 0.95
CA LEU A 39 -0.77 14.38 0.52
C LEU A 39 -1.82 15.49 0.41
N ASP A 40 -3.04 15.15 -0.01
CA ASP A 40 -4.21 16.00 -0.08
C ASP A 40 -5.16 15.65 1.06
N ASP A 41 -5.18 16.47 2.11
CA ASP A 41 -6.01 16.26 3.29
C ASP A 41 -7.52 16.35 3.00
N LYS A 42 -7.93 17.05 1.93
CA LYS A 42 -9.33 17.08 1.48
C LYS A 42 -9.84 15.69 1.09
N LYS A 43 -8.98 14.84 0.55
CA LYS A 43 -9.33 13.44 0.23
C LYS A 43 -9.63 12.59 1.46
N LEU A 44 -9.24 13.04 2.64
CA LEU A 44 -9.54 12.36 3.91
C LEU A 44 -10.92 12.76 4.46
N GLU A 45 -11.63 13.68 3.84
CA GLU A 45 -12.99 14.04 4.27
C GLU A 45 -13.92 12.84 4.19
N GLY A 46 -14.86 12.76 5.14
CA GLY A 46 -15.78 11.63 5.24
C GLY A 46 -15.26 10.43 6.07
N LEU A 47 -13.98 10.36 6.39
CA LEU A 47 -13.42 9.36 7.31
C LEU A 47 -13.71 9.80 8.78
N LYS A 48 -14.98 9.74 9.20
CA LYS A 48 -15.44 10.42 10.44
C LYS A 48 -14.85 9.86 11.72
N SER A 49 -14.58 8.59 11.79
CA SER A 49 -14.10 7.90 13.01
C SER A 49 -12.60 7.91 13.15
N LEU A 50 -11.87 8.48 12.19
CA LEU A 50 -10.42 8.36 12.09
C LEU A 50 -9.74 9.69 12.43
N LYS A 51 -8.51 9.59 12.97
CA LYS A 51 -7.60 10.74 12.97
C LYS A 51 -7.09 10.95 11.56
N ARG A 52 -7.19 12.17 11.06
CA ARG A 52 -6.76 12.57 9.72
C ARG A 52 -5.56 13.50 9.82
N ARG A 53 -4.52 13.27 9.01
CA ARG A 53 -3.32 14.09 8.98
C ARG A 53 -2.80 14.22 7.55
N LYS A 54 -2.36 15.42 7.18
CA LYS A 54 -1.60 15.62 5.93
C LYS A 54 -0.20 15.04 6.11
N LEU A 55 0.28 14.28 5.10
CA LEU A 55 1.63 13.73 5.10
C LEU A 55 2.17 13.62 3.67
N ASP A 56 3.29 14.28 3.41
CA ASP A 56 4.08 14.03 2.20
C ASP A 56 5.15 12.96 2.49
N VAL A 57 4.88 11.74 2.05
CA VAL A 57 5.79 10.59 2.22
C VAL A 57 7.06 10.69 1.37
N ARG A 58 7.15 11.66 0.45
CA ARG A 58 8.34 11.94 -0.34
C ARG A 58 9.32 12.87 0.38
N SER A 59 8.89 13.54 1.42
CA SER A 59 9.73 14.42 2.23
C SER A 59 10.19 13.73 3.50
N THR A 60 11.50 13.48 3.64
CA THR A 60 12.08 12.91 4.86
C THR A 60 11.75 13.78 6.07
N ALA A 61 11.90 15.10 5.96
CA ALA A 61 11.61 16.02 7.05
C ALA A 61 10.13 15.97 7.48
N SER A 62 9.19 15.84 6.50
CA SER A 62 7.77 15.68 6.80
C SER A 62 7.49 14.39 7.56
N VAL A 63 8.10 13.27 7.13
CA VAL A 63 7.92 11.96 7.76
C VAL A 63 8.52 11.94 9.16
N ASP A 64 9.72 12.46 9.35
CA ASP A 64 10.41 12.47 10.64
C ASP A 64 9.67 13.36 11.66
N SER A 65 9.25 14.56 11.26
CA SER A 65 8.44 15.45 12.10
C SER A 65 7.11 14.80 12.50
N PHE A 66 6.45 14.14 11.53
CA PHE A 66 5.20 13.45 11.77
C PHE A 66 5.37 12.24 12.71
N ALA A 67 6.43 11.46 12.57
CA ALA A 67 6.71 10.35 13.46
C ALA A 67 6.94 10.83 14.90
N HIS A 68 7.67 11.93 15.08
CA HIS A 68 7.87 12.54 16.39
C HIS A 68 6.54 13.04 17.01
N GLU A 69 5.68 13.70 16.22
CA GLU A 69 4.33 14.12 16.65
C GLU A 69 3.52 12.91 17.15
N ILE A 70 3.47 11.84 16.35
CA ILE A 70 2.69 10.65 16.70
C ILE A 70 3.24 9.95 17.95
N ALA A 71 4.55 9.79 18.05
CA ALA A 71 5.18 9.18 19.23
C ALA A 71 4.84 9.96 20.51
N THR A 72 4.84 11.29 20.43
CA THR A 72 4.57 12.17 21.57
C THR A 72 3.08 12.18 21.94
N GLU A 73 2.17 12.25 20.96
CA GLU A 73 0.73 12.37 21.22
C GLU A 73 0.04 11.04 21.52
N LEU A 74 0.46 9.96 20.85
CA LEU A 74 -0.29 8.71 20.79
C LEU A 74 0.53 7.48 21.19
N GLY A 75 1.86 7.59 21.21
CA GLY A 75 2.79 6.50 21.47
C GLY A 75 3.17 5.72 20.19
N ALA A 76 3.86 4.60 20.39
CA ALA A 76 4.35 3.75 19.32
C ALA A 76 3.22 3.09 18.53
N LEU A 77 3.35 3.05 17.21
CA LEU A 77 2.41 2.32 16.33
C LEU A 77 2.42 0.81 16.63
N ASP A 78 1.26 0.18 16.49
CA ASP A 78 1.12 -1.28 16.38
C ASP A 78 1.18 -1.73 14.93
N VAL A 79 0.66 -0.90 14.02
CA VAL A 79 0.56 -1.24 12.60
C VAL A 79 0.97 -0.06 11.73
N LEU A 80 1.84 -0.32 10.74
CA LEU A 80 2.19 0.61 9.68
C LEU A 80 1.75 0.04 8.33
N VAL A 81 0.86 0.75 7.62
CA VAL A 81 0.46 0.39 6.24
C VAL A 81 1.02 1.40 5.27
N ASN A 82 1.92 0.95 4.41
CA ASN A 82 2.49 1.72 3.32
C ASN A 82 1.71 1.47 2.03
N CYS A 83 0.79 2.39 1.69
CA CYS A 83 -0.09 2.28 0.52
C CYS A 83 0.20 3.33 -0.56
N ALA A 84 1.02 4.34 -0.29
CA ALA A 84 1.37 5.35 -1.28
C ALA A 84 2.07 4.73 -2.50
N GLY A 85 1.65 5.13 -3.71
CA GLY A 85 2.24 4.62 -4.92
C GLY A 85 1.66 5.24 -6.19
N TYR A 86 2.41 5.09 -7.27
CA TYR A 86 2.09 5.57 -8.60
C TYR A 86 2.34 4.49 -9.63
N VAL A 87 1.48 4.43 -10.66
CA VAL A 87 1.59 3.47 -11.76
C VAL A 87 2.07 4.20 -13.01
N HIS A 88 3.37 4.14 -13.28
CA HIS A 88 3.90 4.57 -14.57
C HIS A 88 3.47 3.61 -15.68
N GLN A 89 3.12 4.16 -16.84
CA GLN A 89 2.76 3.43 -18.04
C GLN A 89 3.83 3.66 -19.12
N GLY A 90 4.41 2.59 -19.63
CA GLY A 90 5.42 2.64 -20.67
C GLY A 90 6.38 1.45 -20.62
N SER A 91 7.03 1.21 -21.75
CA SER A 91 8.14 0.27 -21.89
C SER A 91 9.46 0.89 -21.39
N VAL A 92 10.58 0.17 -21.54
CA VAL A 92 11.91 0.73 -21.25
C VAL A 92 12.25 1.91 -22.16
N LEU A 93 11.72 1.94 -23.38
CA LEU A 93 11.97 3.01 -24.34
C LEU A 93 11.21 4.30 -24.05
N ASP A 94 10.09 4.19 -23.30
CA ASP A 94 9.21 5.31 -22.95
C ASP A 94 9.51 5.88 -21.55
N CYS A 95 10.35 5.21 -20.76
CA CYS A 95 10.65 5.58 -19.39
C CYS A 95 11.86 6.52 -19.34
N SER A 96 11.62 7.80 -19.08
CA SER A 96 12.71 8.75 -18.83
C SER A 96 13.39 8.50 -17.47
N GLU A 97 14.61 9.01 -17.26
CA GLU A 97 15.28 8.98 -15.95
C GLU A 97 14.44 9.69 -14.88
N HIS A 98 13.77 10.79 -15.23
CA HIS A 98 12.85 11.47 -14.32
C HIS A 98 11.68 10.56 -13.89
N ASP A 99 11.06 9.82 -14.80
CA ASP A 99 9.97 8.90 -14.48
C ASP A 99 10.46 7.73 -13.63
N TRP A 100 11.67 7.25 -13.91
CA TRP A 100 12.35 6.25 -13.10
C TRP A 100 12.56 6.74 -11.67
N ASP A 101 13.20 7.88 -11.49
CA ASP A 101 13.51 8.46 -10.18
C ASP A 101 12.24 8.78 -9.38
N PHE A 102 11.25 9.39 -10.03
CA PHE A 102 9.95 9.67 -9.40
C PHE A 102 9.25 8.39 -8.94
N SER A 103 9.25 7.34 -9.79
CA SER A 103 8.59 6.07 -9.46
C SER A 103 9.29 5.38 -8.28
N PHE A 104 10.63 5.36 -8.25
CA PHE A 104 11.37 4.81 -7.13
C PHE A 104 11.23 5.66 -5.86
N ASP A 105 11.25 6.99 -5.97
CA ASP A 105 11.08 7.87 -4.82
C ASP A 105 9.72 7.68 -4.16
N LEU A 106 8.63 7.62 -4.95
CA LEU A 106 7.29 7.46 -4.40
C LEU A 106 6.96 6.01 -4.01
N ASN A 107 7.29 5.02 -4.85
CA ASN A 107 6.86 3.63 -4.59
C ASN A 107 7.76 2.86 -3.61
N VAL A 108 9.03 3.24 -3.49
CA VAL A 108 10.02 2.48 -2.71
C VAL A 108 10.60 3.34 -1.58
N LYS A 109 11.18 4.50 -1.92
CA LYS A 109 11.88 5.35 -0.96
C LYS A 109 10.92 5.97 0.07
N SER A 110 9.65 6.20 -0.29
CA SER A 110 8.61 6.58 0.66
C SER A 110 8.45 5.54 1.78
N MET A 111 8.41 4.25 1.41
CA MET A 111 8.31 3.15 2.39
C MET A 111 9.57 3.04 3.25
N HIS A 112 10.76 3.24 2.66
CA HIS A 112 12.00 3.34 3.43
C HIS A 112 11.92 4.46 4.48
N ARG A 113 11.43 5.66 4.11
CA ARG A 113 11.31 6.79 5.04
C ARG A 113 10.36 6.47 6.20
N THR A 114 9.16 5.98 5.90
CA THR A 114 8.17 5.66 6.94
C THR A 114 8.63 4.51 7.84
N ILE A 115 9.19 3.44 7.29
CA ILE A 115 9.72 2.32 8.07
C ILE A 115 10.86 2.80 8.97
N LYS A 116 11.82 3.56 8.43
CA LYS A 116 12.94 4.11 9.21
C LYS A 116 12.48 5.00 10.37
N ALA A 117 11.44 5.80 10.16
CA ALA A 117 10.92 6.73 11.15
C ALA A 117 10.12 6.03 12.28
N PHE A 118 9.32 5.00 11.96
CA PHE A 118 8.41 4.39 12.93
C PHE A 118 8.91 3.09 13.57
N VAL A 119 9.83 2.35 12.93
CA VAL A 119 10.37 1.09 13.48
C VAL A 119 11.09 1.27 14.82
N PRO A 120 11.84 2.35 15.10
CA PRO A 120 12.50 2.51 16.42
C PRO A 120 11.52 2.40 17.59
N ASP A 121 10.34 3.04 17.50
CA ASP A 121 9.34 2.99 18.57
C ASP A 121 8.65 1.62 18.66
N MET A 122 8.41 0.96 17.52
CA MET A 122 7.94 -0.44 17.51
C MET A 122 8.95 -1.38 18.19
N LEU A 123 10.25 -1.16 17.97
CA LEU A 123 11.31 -1.94 18.62
C LEU A 123 11.31 -1.71 20.13
N GLY A 124 11.06 -0.49 20.59
CA GLY A 124 10.93 -0.15 22.01
C GLY A 124 9.84 -0.95 22.73
N LYS A 125 8.72 -1.24 22.03
CA LYS A 125 7.63 -2.07 22.57
C LYS A 125 7.73 -3.56 22.18
N GLN A 126 8.73 -3.95 21.40
CA GLN A 126 8.96 -5.32 20.90
C GLN A 126 7.74 -5.93 20.19
N ALA A 127 6.95 -5.10 19.53
CA ALA A 127 5.75 -5.51 18.80
C ALA A 127 5.46 -4.55 17.64
N GLY A 128 5.15 -5.10 16.47
CA GLY A 128 4.73 -4.31 15.31
C GLY A 128 4.38 -5.16 14.11
N SER A 129 3.47 -4.65 13.28
CA SER A 129 3.12 -5.24 11.98
C SER A 129 3.24 -4.19 10.89
N ILE A 130 4.03 -4.49 9.86
CA ILE A 130 4.21 -3.63 8.69
C ILE A 130 3.56 -4.32 7.50
N VAL A 131 2.66 -3.61 6.82
CA VAL A 131 1.99 -4.08 5.60
C VAL A 131 2.34 -3.13 4.46
N ASN A 132 3.06 -3.63 3.47
CA ASN A 132 3.47 -2.87 2.30
C ASN A 132 2.61 -3.25 1.09
N ILE A 133 2.01 -2.29 0.40
CA ILE A 133 1.23 -2.56 -0.81
C ILE A 133 2.16 -2.60 -2.01
N SER A 134 2.45 -3.84 -2.47
CA SER A 134 3.17 -4.12 -3.70
C SER A 134 2.20 -4.25 -4.89
N SER A 135 2.37 -5.27 -5.74
CA SER A 135 1.50 -5.58 -6.88
C SER A 135 1.78 -7.01 -7.38
N ALA A 136 0.79 -7.66 -8.01
CA ALA A 136 1.02 -8.83 -8.83
C ALA A 136 1.99 -8.52 -9.99
N VAL A 137 1.94 -7.28 -10.50
CA VAL A 137 2.92 -6.75 -11.47
C VAL A 137 4.20 -6.35 -10.74
N SER A 138 5.13 -7.30 -10.61
CA SER A 138 6.37 -7.17 -9.84
C SER A 138 7.35 -8.29 -10.26
N SER A 139 8.12 -8.82 -9.33
CA SER A 139 8.88 -10.07 -9.50
C SER A 139 8.00 -11.32 -9.66
N ILE A 140 6.67 -11.18 -9.46
CA ILE A 140 5.71 -12.27 -9.59
C ILE A 140 5.26 -12.43 -11.04
N ARG A 141 4.84 -11.32 -11.68
CA ARG A 141 4.38 -11.32 -13.07
C ARG A 141 4.81 -10.06 -13.82
N GLY A 142 5.38 -10.23 -15.00
CA GLY A 142 5.61 -9.14 -15.98
C GLY A 142 4.31 -8.82 -16.73
N VAL A 143 4.05 -7.52 -16.95
CA VAL A 143 2.94 -7.05 -17.77
C VAL A 143 3.47 -5.97 -18.73
N PRO A 144 3.10 -6.00 -20.03
CA PRO A 144 3.50 -4.94 -20.96
C PRO A 144 3.16 -3.54 -20.47
N ASP A 145 3.96 -2.57 -20.83
CA ASP A 145 3.81 -1.15 -20.44
C ASP A 145 3.84 -0.91 -18.91
N ARG A 146 4.62 -1.72 -18.17
CA ARG A 146 4.78 -1.60 -16.71
C ARG A 146 6.25 -1.71 -16.28
N TYR A 147 7.16 -1.24 -17.12
CA TYR A 147 8.61 -1.43 -16.92
C TYR A 147 9.08 -0.95 -15.56
N VAL A 148 9.11 0.36 -15.30
CA VAL A 148 9.58 0.91 -14.01
C VAL A 148 8.62 0.59 -12.85
N TYR A 149 7.31 0.56 -13.12
CA TYR A 149 6.33 0.17 -12.11
C TYR A 149 6.61 -1.24 -11.57
N GLY A 150 6.78 -2.22 -12.45
CA GLY A 150 7.09 -3.60 -12.07
C GLY A 150 8.40 -3.69 -11.28
N ALA A 151 9.44 -2.96 -11.70
CA ALA A 151 10.72 -2.89 -11.00
C ALA A 151 10.55 -2.33 -9.57
N THR A 152 9.79 -1.23 -9.39
CA THR A 152 9.54 -0.66 -8.07
C THR A 152 8.76 -1.62 -7.16
N LYS A 153 7.75 -2.32 -7.71
CA LYS A 153 6.94 -3.26 -6.92
C LYS A 153 7.70 -4.55 -6.57
N ALA A 154 8.65 -4.98 -7.41
CA ALA A 154 9.60 -6.03 -7.05
C ALA A 154 10.54 -5.58 -5.91
N ALA A 155 11.02 -4.33 -5.96
CA ALA A 155 11.84 -3.77 -4.87
C ALA A 155 11.09 -3.71 -3.54
N VAL A 156 9.77 -3.43 -3.54
CA VAL A 156 8.93 -3.46 -2.32
C VAL A 156 8.89 -4.86 -1.70
N ILE A 157 8.81 -5.92 -2.51
CA ILE A 157 8.87 -7.30 -2.00
C ILE A 157 10.22 -7.58 -1.34
N GLY A 158 11.32 -7.19 -1.98
CA GLY A 158 12.67 -7.32 -1.44
C GLY A 158 12.86 -6.56 -0.13
N LEU A 159 12.45 -5.29 -0.09
CA LEU A 159 12.47 -4.43 1.10
C LEU A 159 11.68 -5.07 2.26
N THR A 160 10.49 -5.60 1.97
CA THR A 160 9.64 -6.25 2.98
C THR A 160 10.33 -7.46 3.62
N LYS A 161 10.96 -8.30 2.80
CA LYS A 161 11.72 -9.47 3.26
C LYS A 161 12.92 -9.07 4.12
N ALA A 162 13.66 -8.03 3.72
CA ALA A 162 14.80 -7.53 4.47
C ALA A 162 14.38 -7.02 5.85
N VAL A 163 13.34 -6.18 5.92
CA VAL A 163 12.80 -5.68 7.20
C VAL A 163 12.32 -6.82 8.10
N ALA A 164 11.64 -7.82 7.53
CA ALA A 164 11.22 -9.01 8.29
C ALA A 164 12.43 -9.77 8.85
N ALA A 165 13.47 -10.01 8.05
CA ALA A 165 14.67 -10.73 8.48
C ALA A 165 15.42 -9.99 9.59
N ASP A 166 15.54 -8.65 9.49
CA ASP A 166 16.28 -7.84 10.46
C ASP A 166 15.58 -7.79 11.83
N PHE A 167 14.25 -7.80 11.87
CA PHE A 167 13.50 -7.46 13.08
C PHE A 167 12.56 -8.54 13.62
N ILE A 168 12.48 -9.74 13.00
CA ILE A 168 11.60 -10.82 13.48
C ILE A 168 11.90 -11.24 14.92
N LYS A 169 13.17 -11.34 15.30
CA LYS A 169 13.59 -11.68 16.67
C LYS A 169 13.29 -10.58 17.70
N LYS A 170 12.86 -9.42 17.21
CA LYS A 170 12.50 -8.24 18.01
C LYS A 170 10.99 -7.96 18.00
N GLY A 171 10.18 -8.94 17.57
CA GLY A 171 8.73 -8.85 17.59
C GLY A 171 8.10 -8.06 16.45
N ILE A 172 8.85 -7.69 15.40
CA ILE A 172 8.32 -6.97 14.23
C ILE A 172 8.07 -7.95 13.08
N ARG A 173 6.87 -7.93 12.53
CA ARG A 173 6.50 -8.64 11.31
C ARG A 173 6.41 -7.63 10.15
N ALA A 174 6.77 -8.06 8.95
CA ALA A 174 6.59 -7.27 7.73
C ALA A 174 6.13 -8.18 6.60
N ASN A 175 5.02 -7.82 5.93
CA ASN A 175 4.46 -8.56 4.81
C ASN A 175 4.08 -7.62 3.66
N ALA A 176 4.12 -8.12 2.44
CA ALA A 176 3.65 -7.41 1.26
C ALA A 176 2.32 -7.98 0.79
N ILE A 177 1.38 -7.11 0.42
CA ILE A 177 0.18 -7.50 -0.33
C ILE A 177 0.43 -7.15 -1.80
N CYS A 178 0.08 -8.05 -2.70
CA CYS A 178 0.30 -7.96 -4.13
C CYS A 178 -1.05 -7.99 -4.87
N PRO A 179 -1.78 -6.85 -4.95
CA PRO A 179 -3.07 -6.81 -5.65
C PRO A 179 -2.91 -7.04 -7.16
N GLY A 180 -3.94 -7.60 -7.77
CA GLY A 180 -4.18 -7.55 -9.21
C GLY A 180 -4.70 -6.19 -9.64
N THR A 181 -5.63 -6.15 -10.60
CA THR A 181 -6.29 -4.91 -11.00
C THR A 181 -7.48 -4.63 -10.08
N ILE A 182 -7.39 -3.57 -9.29
CA ILE A 182 -8.40 -3.16 -8.31
C ILE A 182 -9.14 -1.91 -8.79
N GLU A 183 -10.46 -1.90 -8.66
CA GLU A 183 -11.30 -0.73 -8.90
C GLU A 183 -10.85 0.45 -8.02
N SER A 184 -10.60 1.59 -8.63
CA SER A 184 -10.16 2.80 -7.94
C SER A 184 -10.25 4.02 -8.86
N PRO A 185 -10.33 5.25 -8.30
CA PRO A 185 -10.25 6.47 -9.11
C PRO A 185 -9.00 6.53 -10.00
N SER A 186 -7.86 6.03 -9.50
CA SER A 186 -6.63 5.94 -10.29
C SER A 186 -6.74 4.97 -11.47
N LEU A 187 -7.49 3.87 -11.36
CA LEU A 187 -7.75 2.98 -12.49
C LEU A 187 -8.64 3.65 -13.53
N GLU A 188 -9.70 4.34 -13.10
CA GLU A 188 -10.59 5.07 -14.01
C GLU A 188 -9.84 6.12 -14.83
N GLU A 189 -8.95 6.89 -14.20
CA GLU A 189 -8.09 7.85 -14.91
C GLU A 189 -7.21 7.14 -15.95
N ARG A 190 -6.57 6.03 -15.59
CA ARG A 190 -5.74 5.23 -16.51
C ARG A 190 -6.53 4.63 -17.67
N ILE A 191 -7.80 4.24 -17.46
CA ILE A 191 -8.68 3.78 -18.51
C ILE A 191 -8.98 4.93 -19.48
N LYS A 192 -9.30 6.12 -18.96
CA LYS A 192 -9.55 7.33 -19.78
C LYS A 192 -8.31 7.72 -20.58
N ASP A 193 -7.13 7.72 -19.96
CA ASP A 193 -5.86 8.07 -20.62
C ASP A 193 -5.54 7.07 -21.73
N ARG A 194 -5.70 5.78 -21.47
CA ARG A 194 -5.42 4.75 -22.47
C ARG A 194 -6.43 4.79 -23.62
N SER A 195 -7.70 5.08 -23.34
CA SER A 195 -8.73 5.30 -24.38
C SER A 195 -8.32 6.45 -25.30
N ARG A 196 -7.91 7.60 -24.74
CA ARG A 196 -7.43 8.75 -25.50
C ARG A 196 -6.18 8.43 -26.33
N ALA A 197 -5.22 7.73 -25.77
CA ALA A 197 -3.96 7.40 -26.44
C ALA A 197 -4.11 6.36 -27.57
N THR A 198 -5.09 5.45 -27.45
CA THR A 198 -5.26 4.33 -28.41
C THR A 198 -6.44 4.49 -29.37
N GLY A 199 -7.32 5.47 -29.14
CA GLY A 199 -8.58 5.64 -29.89
C GLY A 199 -9.66 4.57 -29.61
N LYS A 200 -9.41 3.65 -28.66
CA LYS A 200 -10.38 2.63 -28.25
C LYS A 200 -11.42 3.23 -27.32
N SER A 201 -12.62 2.66 -27.32
CA SER A 201 -13.68 3.04 -26.37
C SER A 201 -13.28 2.71 -24.91
N LEU A 202 -13.88 3.41 -23.95
CA LEU A 202 -13.66 3.13 -22.53
C LEU A 202 -13.98 1.67 -22.18
N ALA A 203 -15.07 1.13 -22.74
CA ALA A 203 -15.50 -0.25 -22.51
C ALA A 203 -14.47 -1.29 -23.01
N GLU A 204 -13.87 -1.06 -24.19
CA GLU A 204 -12.83 -1.95 -24.72
C GLU A 204 -11.56 -1.91 -23.88
N VAL A 205 -11.20 -0.72 -23.39
CA VAL A 205 -10.02 -0.58 -22.51
C VAL A 205 -10.29 -1.24 -21.15
N GLU A 206 -11.45 -1.02 -20.56
CA GLU A 206 -11.85 -1.64 -19.29
C GLU A 206 -11.88 -3.16 -19.39
N LYS A 207 -12.49 -3.70 -20.47
CA LYS A 207 -12.50 -5.14 -20.77
C LYS A 207 -11.08 -5.71 -20.78
N ALA A 208 -10.11 -5.03 -21.41
CA ALA A 208 -8.72 -5.47 -21.44
C ALA A 208 -8.05 -5.45 -20.05
N PHE A 209 -8.52 -4.64 -19.09
CA PHE A 209 -8.10 -4.71 -17.69
C PHE A 209 -8.75 -5.89 -16.96
N VAL A 210 -10.04 -6.15 -17.19
CA VAL A 210 -10.77 -7.30 -16.61
C VAL A 210 -10.19 -8.64 -17.09
N GLU A 211 -9.88 -8.77 -18.36
CA GLU A 211 -9.33 -10.01 -18.97
C GLU A 211 -7.96 -10.44 -18.40
N ARG A 212 -7.29 -9.57 -17.63
CA ARG A 212 -6.04 -9.94 -16.94
C ARG A 212 -6.28 -10.88 -15.76
N GLN A 213 -7.47 -10.87 -15.20
CA GLN A 213 -7.88 -11.69 -14.06
C GLN A 213 -8.76 -12.84 -14.55
N PRO A 214 -8.33 -14.13 -14.38
CA PRO A 214 -9.16 -15.30 -14.72
C PRO A 214 -10.53 -15.33 -14.04
N MET A 215 -10.68 -14.66 -12.88
CA MET A 215 -12.00 -14.51 -12.23
C MET A 215 -13.00 -13.68 -13.05
N GLY A 216 -12.60 -13.02 -14.15
CA GLY A 216 -13.49 -12.29 -15.05
C GLY A 216 -14.05 -10.98 -14.50
N ARG A 217 -13.45 -10.42 -13.46
CA ARG A 217 -13.81 -9.12 -12.89
C ARG A 217 -12.59 -8.38 -12.32
N LEU A 218 -12.74 -7.11 -12.10
CA LEU A 218 -11.82 -6.34 -11.25
C LEU A 218 -11.98 -6.74 -9.77
N GLY A 219 -10.93 -6.59 -9.00
CA GLY A 219 -11.01 -6.73 -7.54
C GLY A 219 -11.56 -5.46 -6.90
N HIS A 220 -12.19 -5.61 -5.73
CA HIS A 220 -12.61 -4.49 -4.90
C HIS A 220 -11.54 -4.14 -3.86
N ALA A 221 -11.46 -2.86 -3.49
CA ALA A 221 -10.48 -2.39 -2.51
C ALA A 221 -10.66 -3.07 -1.13
N GLU A 222 -11.88 -3.44 -0.78
CA GLU A 222 -12.25 -4.15 0.45
C GLU A 222 -11.66 -5.57 0.51
N GLU A 223 -11.46 -6.23 -0.64
CA GLU A 223 -10.81 -7.55 -0.69
C GLU A 223 -9.33 -7.45 -0.29
N VAL A 224 -8.66 -6.37 -0.68
CA VAL A 224 -7.29 -6.06 -0.24
C VAL A 224 -7.26 -5.66 1.24
N ALA A 225 -8.24 -4.86 1.68
CA ALA A 225 -8.36 -4.41 3.05
C ALA A 225 -8.61 -5.58 4.03
N ALA A 226 -9.39 -6.58 3.63
CA ALA A 226 -9.62 -7.78 4.44
C ALA A 226 -8.33 -8.55 4.74
N LEU A 227 -7.46 -8.72 3.73
CA LEU A 227 -6.14 -9.33 3.93
C LEU A 227 -5.22 -8.43 4.76
N ALA A 228 -5.26 -7.11 4.54
CA ALA A 228 -4.48 -6.17 5.35
C ALA A 228 -4.86 -6.25 6.84
N ALA A 229 -6.16 -6.33 7.17
CA ALA A 229 -6.65 -6.48 8.54
C ALA A 229 -6.17 -7.81 9.17
N PHE A 230 -6.21 -8.91 8.41
CA PHE A 230 -5.67 -10.20 8.86
C PHE A 230 -4.17 -10.10 9.15
N LEU A 231 -3.36 -9.58 8.21
CA LEU A 231 -1.90 -9.46 8.38
C LEU A 231 -1.51 -8.50 9.51
N ALA A 232 -2.33 -7.49 9.80
CA ALA A 232 -2.15 -6.56 10.91
C ALA A 232 -2.51 -7.16 12.27
N SER A 233 -3.35 -8.19 12.31
CA SER A 233 -3.88 -8.82 13.52
C SER A 233 -2.91 -9.85 14.12
N ASP A 234 -3.24 -10.30 15.33
CA ASP A 234 -2.49 -11.36 16.03
C ASP A 234 -2.76 -12.76 15.44
N GLU A 235 -3.82 -12.92 14.61
CA GLU A 235 -4.10 -14.14 13.84
C GLU A 235 -2.96 -14.44 12.84
N ALA A 236 -2.24 -13.42 12.36
CA ALA A 236 -1.09 -13.55 11.48
C ALA A 236 0.27 -13.58 12.22
N SER A 237 0.28 -13.91 13.53
CA SER A 237 1.50 -13.88 14.36
C SER A 237 2.64 -14.77 13.85
N TYR A 238 2.36 -15.79 13.07
CA TYR A 238 3.37 -16.69 12.47
C TYR A 238 3.65 -16.39 10.98
N ILE A 239 3.18 -15.24 10.47
CA ILE A 239 3.33 -14.85 9.07
C ILE A 239 4.20 -13.58 8.98
N THR A 240 5.37 -13.70 8.34
CA THR A 240 6.29 -12.58 8.10
C THR A 240 7.18 -12.83 6.88
N GLY A 241 7.62 -11.78 6.22
CA GLY A 241 8.51 -11.83 5.06
C GLY A 241 7.85 -12.35 3.78
N GLN A 242 6.51 -12.41 3.73
CA GLN A 242 5.78 -13.00 2.62
C GLN A 242 5.17 -11.96 1.68
N ALA A 243 4.98 -12.38 0.42
CA ALA A 243 4.23 -11.66 -0.59
C ALA A 243 2.90 -12.41 -0.83
N HIS A 244 1.79 -11.76 -0.52
CA HIS A 244 0.45 -12.35 -0.59
C HIS A 244 -0.33 -11.79 -1.76
N LEU A 245 -0.82 -12.64 -2.64
CA LEU A 245 -1.62 -12.26 -3.81
C LEU A 245 -3.09 -12.04 -3.43
N VAL A 246 -3.68 -10.96 -3.97
CA VAL A 246 -5.12 -10.69 -4.02
C VAL A 246 -5.40 -10.22 -5.44
N ASP A 247 -5.44 -11.13 -6.40
CA ASP A 247 -5.26 -10.80 -7.81
C ASP A 247 -6.25 -11.46 -8.78
N GLY A 248 -7.25 -12.19 -8.27
CA GLY A 248 -8.23 -12.88 -9.09
C GLY A 248 -7.64 -13.92 -10.05
N GLY A 249 -6.49 -14.50 -9.68
CA GLY A 249 -5.75 -15.48 -10.47
C GLY A 249 -4.84 -14.87 -11.54
N MET A 250 -4.59 -13.55 -11.50
CA MET A 250 -3.76 -12.86 -12.50
C MET A 250 -2.36 -13.43 -12.59
N ALA A 251 -1.81 -14.01 -11.54
CA ALA A 251 -0.46 -14.57 -11.47
C ALA A 251 -0.37 -16.09 -11.71
N LEU A 252 -1.47 -16.74 -12.07
CA LEU A 252 -1.50 -18.15 -12.47
C LEU A 252 -0.73 -18.42 -13.76
#